data_e6930f1c445985a9e3a6ba276bad1382
#
_entry.id   e6930f1c445985a9e3a6ba276bad1382
#
_cell.length_a   1.000
_cell.length_b   1.000
_cell.length_c   1.000
_cell.angle_alpha   90.00
_cell.angle_beta   90.00
_cell.angle_gamma   90.00
#
_symmetry.space_group_name_H-M   'P 1'
#
loop_
_entity.id
_entity.type
_entity.pdbx_description
1 polymer ?
#
loop_
_entity_poly.entity_id
_entity_poly.type
_entity_poly.pdbx_seq_one_letter_code
_entity_poly.pdbx_strand_id
1 'polypeptide(L)'
;LYWGNDVLVTAPTGTGKTAIAEYIITKNLIEGKKTFYTTPLKALSNQKYREFCQIYGKNNVGIITGDTKINTEAPIVLMTTEVYRNMTASEYFNLNNPQKELLKNNLGTVVFDELQYLGDVDRGGIWEQSIMFTPKDVQILSLSATIGNNTEINDWIASTKGRRGS
;
A
#
# COMPACT_ATOMS: atom_id res chain seq x y z
N LEU A 1 9.57 -3.46 12.56
CA LEU A 1 9.05 -2.59 13.60
C LEU A 1 7.53 -2.53 13.56
N TYR A 2 6.92 -2.58 14.72
CA TYR A 2 5.47 -2.59 14.88
C TYR A 2 4.98 -1.27 15.50
N TRP A 3 3.85 -0.78 14.98
CA TRP A 3 3.06 0.28 15.62
C TRP A 3 1.63 -0.24 15.72
N GLY A 4 1.25 -0.77 16.87
CA GLY A 4 0.00 -1.49 16.98
C GLY A 4 -0.01 -2.66 16.00
N ASN A 5 -0.95 -2.69 15.05
CA ASN A 5 -1.00 -3.69 13.98
C ASN A 5 -0.21 -3.30 12.73
N ASP A 6 0.38 -2.11 12.70
CA ASP A 6 1.11 -1.62 11.54
C ASP A 6 2.57 -2.07 11.60
N VAL A 7 3.15 -2.31 10.43
CA VAL A 7 4.52 -2.83 10.31
C VAL A 7 5.30 -1.98 9.32
N LEU A 8 6.52 -1.62 9.70
CA LEU A 8 7.47 -0.99 8.81
C LEU A 8 8.67 -1.92 8.62
N VAL A 9 9.01 -2.20 7.36
CA VAL A 9 10.18 -3.01 7.02
C VAL A 9 11.09 -2.21 6.12
N THR A 10 12.35 -2.09 6.54
CA THR A 10 13.40 -1.51 5.71
C THR A 10 14.48 -2.55 5.49
N ALA A 11 14.96 -2.69 4.26
CA ALA A 11 16.02 -3.63 3.93
C ALA A 11 16.82 -3.11 2.74
N PRO A 12 18.14 -3.39 2.67
CA PRO A 12 18.98 -2.85 1.59
C PRO A 12 18.53 -3.24 0.20
N THR A 13 18.11 -4.46 0.00
CA THR A 13 17.45 -4.95 -1.20
C THR A 13 16.75 -6.26 -0.88
N GLY A 14 15.60 -6.39 -1.36
CA GLY A 14 14.83 -7.44 -1.82
C GLY A 14 14.22 -8.48 -0.92
N THR A 15 14.95 -9.42 -0.47
CA THR A 15 14.34 -10.72 -0.14
C THR A 15 13.47 -10.74 1.11
N GLY A 16 13.85 -10.03 2.17
CA GLY A 16 13.05 -10.01 3.40
C GLY A 16 11.74 -9.26 3.28
N LYS A 17 11.71 -8.19 2.49
CA LYS A 17 10.50 -7.40 2.24
C LYS A 17 9.47 -8.22 1.48
N THR A 18 9.91 -8.94 0.45
CA THR A 18 9.05 -9.78 -0.37
C THR A 18 8.40 -10.88 0.47
N ALA A 19 9.17 -11.53 1.32
CA ALA A 19 8.65 -12.61 2.16
C ALA A 19 7.54 -12.13 3.11
N ILE A 20 7.70 -10.95 3.71
CA ILE A 20 6.70 -10.39 4.61
C ILE A 20 5.42 -10.03 3.85
N ALA A 21 5.57 -9.41 2.67
CA ALA A 21 4.41 -9.06 1.85
C ALA A 21 3.65 -10.31 1.42
N GLU A 22 4.35 -11.35 0.97
CA GLU A 22 3.74 -12.62 0.58
C GLU A 22 3.01 -13.28 1.75
N TYR A 23 3.59 -13.25 2.93
CA TYR A 23 2.97 -13.80 4.14
C TYR A 23 1.64 -13.09 4.43
N ILE A 24 1.63 -11.79 4.41
CA ILE A 24 0.43 -10.99 4.70
C ILE A 24 -0.65 -11.20 3.63
N ILE A 25 -0.26 -11.22 2.36
CA ILE A 25 -1.19 -11.48 1.27
C ILE A 25 -1.83 -12.85 1.43
N THR A 26 -1.03 -13.88 1.69
CA THR A 26 -1.52 -15.24 1.88
C THR A 26 -2.46 -15.33 3.08
N LYS A 27 -2.08 -14.70 4.19
CA LYS A 27 -2.91 -14.67 5.39
C LYS A 27 -4.26 -14.04 5.09
N ASN A 28 -4.29 -12.90 4.40
CA ASN A 28 -5.53 -12.24 4.05
C ASN A 28 -6.38 -13.08 3.11
N LEU A 29 -5.77 -13.76 2.14
CA LEU A 29 -6.50 -14.66 1.25
C LEU A 29 -7.20 -15.77 2.02
N ILE A 30 -6.52 -16.37 2.99
CA ILE A 30 -7.09 -17.44 3.81
C ILE A 30 -8.24 -16.91 4.66
N GLU A 31 -8.11 -15.70 5.19
CA GLU A 31 -9.12 -15.08 6.05
C GLU A 31 -10.26 -14.41 5.29
N GLY A 32 -10.23 -14.42 3.97
CA GLY A 32 -11.24 -13.76 3.14
C GLY A 32 -11.13 -12.25 3.14
N LYS A 33 -9.96 -11.71 3.45
CA LYS A 33 -9.70 -10.27 3.46
C LYS A 33 -8.95 -9.83 2.22
N LYS A 34 -9.14 -8.58 1.82
CA LYS A 34 -8.46 -7.99 0.68
C LYS A 34 -7.15 -7.33 1.08
N THR A 35 -6.22 -7.30 0.13
CA THR A 35 -4.97 -6.57 0.24
C THR A 35 -4.87 -5.57 -0.90
N PHE A 36 -4.65 -4.30 -0.57
CA PHE A 36 -4.27 -3.29 -1.55
C PHE A 36 -2.76 -3.14 -1.52
N TYR A 37 -2.14 -3.25 -2.69
CA TYR A 37 -0.69 -3.18 -2.82
C TYR A 37 -0.34 -1.94 -3.63
N THR A 38 0.25 -0.94 -2.98
CA THR A 38 0.51 0.35 -3.62
C THR A 38 1.98 0.55 -3.89
N THR A 39 2.29 1.20 -5.00
CA THR A 39 3.63 1.66 -5.33
C THR A 39 3.56 3.12 -5.81
N PRO A 40 4.65 3.90 -5.71
CA PRO A 40 4.61 5.31 -6.09
C PRO A 40 4.52 5.57 -7.59
N LEU A 41 4.83 4.58 -8.43
CA LEU A 41 4.93 4.76 -9.86
C LEU A 41 4.07 3.76 -10.61
N LYS A 42 3.42 4.23 -11.67
CA LYS A 42 2.59 3.39 -12.54
C LYS A 42 3.38 2.20 -13.10
N ALA A 43 4.63 2.42 -13.52
CA ALA A 43 5.47 1.35 -14.07
C ALA A 43 5.71 0.23 -13.04
N LEU A 44 5.94 0.60 -11.78
CA LEU A 44 6.13 -0.38 -10.70
C LEU A 44 4.84 -1.13 -10.40
N SER A 45 3.70 -0.45 -10.42
CA SER A 45 2.41 -1.12 -10.23
C SER A 45 2.13 -2.13 -11.35
N ASN A 46 2.41 -1.77 -12.58
CA ASN A 46 2.24 -2.67 -13.72
C ASN A 46 3.17 -3.89 -13.62
N GLN A 47 4.40 -3.68 -13.20
CA GLN A 47 5.36 -4.77 -13.02
C GLN A 47 4.89 -5.74 -11.94
N LYS A 48 4.47 -5.22 -10.79
CA LYS A 48 3.96 -6.04 -9.68
C LYS A 48 2.67 -6.77 -10.09
N TYR A 49 1.82 -6.13 -10.87
CA TYR A 49 0.61 -6.77 -11.35
C TYR A 49 0.95 -8.03 -12.16
N ARG A 50 1.91 -7.93 -13.08
CA ARG A 50 2.34 -9.08 -13.88
C ARG A 50 2.91 -10.19 -13.00
N GLU A 51 3.76 -9.82 -12.05
CA GLU A 51 4.35 -10.78 -11.12
C GLU A 51 3.29 -11.49 -10.28
N PHE A 52 2.35 -10.75 -9.75
CA PHE A 52 1.31 -11.30 -8.88
C PHE A 52 0.32 -12.17 -9.64
N CYS A 53 0.03 -11.84 -10.90
CA CYS A 53 -0.80 -12.71 -11.73
C CYS A 53 -0.16 -14.08 -11.92
N GLN A 54 1.17 -14.14 -12.02
CA GLN A 54 1.89 -15.41 -12.13
C GLN A 54 1.88 -16.20 -10.81
N ILE A 55 1.96 -15.49 -9.67
CA ILE A 55 2.03 -16.16 -8.37
C ILE A 55 0.66 -16.56 -7.86
N TYR A 56 -0.33 -15.68 -7.95
CA TYR A 56 -1.64 -15.86 -7.31
C TYR A 56 -2.76 -16.20 -8.29
N GLY A 57 -2.49 -16.13 -9.58
CA GLY A 57 -3.50 -16.34 -10.62
C GLY A 57 -4.20 -15.04 -11.02
N LYS A 58 -4.47 -14.93 -12.31
CA LYS A 58 -5.07 -13.72 -12.90
C LYS A 58 -6.43 -13.38 -12.29
N ASN A 59 -7.19 -14.38 -11.87
CA ASN A 59 -8.52 -14.13 -11.29
C ASN A 59 -8.46 -13.53 -9.90
N ASN A 60 -7.32 -13.61 -9.23
CA ASN A 60 -7.15 -13.14 -7.86
C ASN A 60 -6.47 -11.78 -7.78
N VAL A 61 -6.11 -11.18 -8.91
CA VAL A 61 -5.31 -9.95 -8.95
C VAL A 61 -5.96 -8.92 -9.84
N GLY A 62 -6.08 -7.71 -9.34
CA GLY A 62 -6.56 -6.56 -10.09
C GLY A 62 -5.55 -5.42 -10.08
N ILE A 63 -5.82 -4.38 -10.86
CA ILE A 63 -4.96 -3.19 -10.91
C ILE A 63 -5.81 -1.95 -11.17
N ILE A 64 -5.49 -0.88 -10.48
CA ILE A 64 -6.07 0.45 -10.69
C ILE A 64 -4.94 1.47 -10.80
N THR A 65 -4.83 2.10 -11.95
CA THR A 65 -3.94 3.24 -12.16
C THR A 65 -4.76 4.40 -12.71
N GLY A 66 -4.13 5.51 -13.06
CA GLY A 66 -4.86 6.65 -13.59
C GLY A 66 -5.64 6.36 -14.87
N ASP A 67 -5.20 5.38 -15.64
CA ASP A 67 -5.79 5.07 -16.96
C ASP A 67 -6.19 3.59 -17.14
N THR A 68 -6.04 2.75 -16.10
CA THR A 68 -6.31 1.31 -16.20
C THR A 68 -7.10 0.83 -15.00
N LYS A 69 -8.14 0.04 -15.25
CA LYS A 69 -8.93 -0.62 -14.19
C LYS A 69 -9.23 -2.03 -14.64
N ILE A 70 -8.64 -3.00 -13.99
CA ILE A 70 -8.84 -4.42 -14.28
C ILE A 70 -9.14 -5.15 -12.99
N ASN A 71 -10.23 -5.91 -12.95
CA ASN A 71 -10.60 -6.79 -11.84
C ASN A 71 -10.52 -6.11 -10.46
N THR A 72 -11.18 -4.99 -10.32
CA THR A 72 -11.07 -4.13 -9.12
C THR A 72 -11.65 -4.77 -7.85
N GLU A 73 -12.47 -5.80 -7.98
CA GLU A 73 -13.04 -6.54 -6.85
C GLU A 73 -12.18 -7.73 -6.42
N ALA A 74 -11.02 -7.91 -7.03
CA ALA A 74 -10.13 -9.02 -6.70
C ALA A 74 -9.63 -8.93 -5.25
N PRO A 75 -9.24 -10.07 -4.65
CA PRO A 75 -8.68 -10.06 -3.30
C PRO A 75 -7.33 -9.36 -3.18
N ILE A 76 -6.60 -9.23 -4.28
CA ILE A 76 -5.34 -8.47 -4.32
C ILE A 76 -5.48 -7.42 -5.42
N VAL A 77 -5.36 -6.14 -5.06
CA VAL A 77 -5.45 -5.06 -6.04
C VAL A 77 -4.21 -4.20 -5.97
N LEU A 78 -3.50 -4.13 -7.10
CA LEU A 78 -2.35 -3.23 -7.28
C LEU A 78 -2.87 -1.84 -7.61
N MET A 79 -2.22 -0.81 -7.09
CA MET A 79 -2.56 0.56 -7.45
C MET A 79 -1.39 1.49 -7.17
N THR A 80 -1.42 2.67 -7.76
CA THR A 80 -0.45 3.68 -7.37
C THR A 80 -0.84 4.28 -6.01
N THR A 81 0.16 4.77 -5.29
CA THR A 81 -0.09 5.44 -4.00
C THR A 81 -1.04 6.62 -4.18
N GLU A 82 -0.94 7.34 -5.30
CA GLU A 82 -1.84 8.45 -5.60
C GLU A 82 -3.30 8.01 -5.74
N VAL A 83 -3.55 6.89 -6.43
CA VAL A 83 -4.91 6.33 -6.55
C VAL A 83 -5.45 6.00 -5.16
N TYR A 84 -4.65 5.37 -4.32
CA TYR A 84 -5.06 5.04 -2.97
C TYR A 84 -5.33 6.28 -2.13
N ARG A 85 -4.46 7.29 -2.20
CA ARG A 85 -4.67 8.56 -1.51
C ARG A 85 -6.00 9.21 -1.94
N ASN A 86 -6.28 9.23 -3.24
CA ASN A 86 -7.53 9.82 -3.74
C ASN A 86 -8.75 9.04 -3.24
N MET A 87 -8.64 7.72 -3.18
CA MET A 87 -9.71 6.86 -2.67
C MET A 87 -9.99 7.13 -1.19
N THR A 88 -8.96 7.14 -0.36
CA THR A 88 -9.10 7.36 1.08
C THR A 88 -9.52 8.79 1.41
N ALA A 89 -8.99 9.78 0.71
CA ALA A 89 -9.42 11.17 0.86
C ALA A 89 -10.88 11.33 0.50
N SER A 90 -11.35 10.68 -0.55
CA SER A 90 -12.76 10.71 -0.95
C SER A 90 -13.68 10.13 0.11
N GLU A 91 -13.27 9.05 0.78
CA GLU A 91 -14.03 8.49 1.89
C GLU A 91 -13.99 9.43 3.10
N TYR A 92 -12.82 9.93 3.44
CA TYR A 92 -12.65 10.80 4.61
C TYR A 92 -13.46 12.10 4.50
N PHE A 93 -13.45 12.72 3.32
CA PHE A 93 -14.16 13.97 3.08
C PHE A 93 -15.54 13.76 2.46
N ASN A 94 -15.99 12.53 2.33
CA ASN A 94 -17.28 12.17 1.73
C ASN A 94 -17.46 12.74 0.33
N LEU A 95 -16.43 12.64 -0.50
CA LEU A 95 -16.45 13.09 -1.86
C LEU A 95 -17.02 12.01 -2.80
N ASN A 96 -17.45 12.43 -3.98
CA ASN A 96 -18.03 11.52 -4.96
C ASN A 96 -16.93 10.83 -5.77
N ASN A 97 -16.54 9.64 -5.34
CA ASN A 97 -15.58 8.79 -6.04
C ASN A 97 -16.07 7.35 -5.94
N PRO A 98 -16.47 6.73 -7.07
CA PRO A 98 -17.00 5.36 -7.03
C PRO A 98 -16.05 4.34 -6.41
N GLN A 99 -14.74 4.56 -6.52
CA GLN A 99 -13.75 3.62 -6.01
C GLN A 99 -13.66 3.58 -4.49
N LYS A 100 -14.19 4.60 -3.80
CA LYS A 100 -14.14 4.63 -2.33
C LYS A 100 -14.88 3.46 -1.69
N GLU A 101 -15.83 2.86 -2.38
CA GLU A 101 -16.57 1.71 -1.87
C GLU A 101 -15.67 0.48 -1.72
N LEU A 102 -14.56 0.41 -2.46
CA LEU A 102 -13.61 -0.69 -2.35
C LEU A 102 -12.96 -0.76 -0.97
N LEU A 103 -12.89 0.36 -0.26
CA LEU A 103 -12.36 0.41 1.11
C LEU A 103 -13.24 -0.34 2.11
N LYS A 104 -14.50 -0.58 1.78
CA LYS A 104 -15.48 -1.16 2.70
C LYS A 104 -15.68 -2.66 2.52
N ASN A 105 -14.99 -3.27 1.54
CA ASN A 105 -15.20 -4.68 1.19
C ASN A 105 -14.14 -5.59 1.80
N ASN A 106 -14.11 -5.70 3.13
CA ASN A 106 -13.20 -6.60 3.85
C ASN A 106 -11.72 -6.30 3.60
N LEU A 107 -11.37 -5.01 3.50
CA LEU A 107 -9.98 -4.63 3.36
C LEU A 107 -9.22 -4.94 4.65
N GLY A 108 -8.21 -5.81 4.56
CA GLY A 108 -7.40 -6.21 5.71
C GLY A 108 -6.09 -5.45 5.84
N THR A 109 -5.41 -5.24 4.74
CA THR A 109 -4.07 -4.63 4.73
C THR A 109 -3.89 -3.75 3.52
N VAL A 110 -3.18 -2.64 3.71
CA VAL A 110 -2.64 -1.80 2.63
C VAL A 110 -1.13 -1.87 2.71
N VAL A 111 -0.49 -2.24 1.60
CA VAL A 111 0.96 -2.28 1.48
C VAL A 111 1.42 -1.04 0.74
N PHE A 112 2.34 -0.29 1.35
CA PHE A 112 3.03 0.81 0.70
C PHE A 112 4.43 0.34 0.37
N ASP A 113 4.65 -0.09 -0.87
CA ASP A 113 5.95 -0.61 -1.32
C ASP A 113 6.74 0.46 -2.07
N GLU A 114 8.03 0.24 -2.18
CA GLU A 114 8.94 1.08 -2.94
C GLU A 114 8.95 2.53 -2.47
N LEU A 115 8.84 2.75 -1.16
CA LEU A 115 8.76 4.10 -0.58
C LEU A 115 9.97 4.96 -0.89
N GLN A 116 11.12 4.37 -1.18
CA GLN A 116 12.32 5.13 -1.54
C GLN A 116 12.14 5.95 -2.82
N TYR A 117 11.19 5.57 -3.69
CA TYR A 117 10.93 6.31 -4.92
C TYR A 117 10.08 7.56 -4.71
N LEU A 118 9.60 7.82 -3.50
CA LEU A 118 8.93 9.08 -3.19
C LEU A 118 9.92 10.24 -3.02
N GLY A 119 11.24 9.95 -3.04
CA GLY A 119 12.29 10.95 -2.90
C GLY A 119 12.56 11.34 -1.46
N ASP A 120 13.35 12.38 -1.27
CA ASP A 120 13.75 12.85 0.06
C ASP A 120 12.58 13.42 0.83
N VAL A 121 11.57 13.91 0.12
CA VAL A 121 10.36 14.48 0.70
C VAL A 121 9.18 13.98 -0.09
N ASP A 122 8.14 13.54 0.59
CA ASP A 122 6.86 13.21 -0.03
C ASP A 122 6.17 14.52 -0.47
N ARG A 123 6.55 14.99 -1.64
CA ARG A 123 6.06 16.26 -2.18
C ARG A 123 4.56 16.20 -2.40
N GLY A 124 3.82 17.03 -1.65
CA GLY A 124 2.37 17.01 -1.68
C GLY A 124 1.74 16.08 -0.65
N GLY A 125 2.56 15.36 0.11
CA GLY A 125 2.07 14.54 1.21
C GLY A 125 1.25 13.34 0.80
N ILE A 126 1.49 12.75 -0.38
CA ILE A 126 0.67 11.66 -0.90
C ILE A 126 0.70 10.45 0.04
N TRP A 127 1.89 10.01 0.44
CA TRP A 127 2.01 8.87 1.35
C TRP A 127 1.53 9.22 2.75
N GLU A 128 1.90 10.39 3.24
CA GLU A 128 1.49 10.86 4.57
C GLU A 128 -0.03 10.93 4.68
N GLN A 129 -0.70 11.53 3.68
CA GLN A 129 -2.16 11.60 3.65
C GLN A 129 -2.78 10.22 3.52
N SER A 130 -2.19 9.36 2.71
CA SER A 130 -2.67 7.98 2.55
C SER A 130 -2.69 7.23 3.89
N ILE A 131 -1.65 7.39 4.70
CA ILE A 131 -1.60 6.78 6.02
C ILE A 131 -2.64 7.40 6.95
N MET A 132 -2.74 8.74 6.97
CA MET A 132 -3.67 9.42 7.84
C MET A 132 -5.13 9.07 7.55
N PHE A 133 -5.47 8.90 6.28
CA PHE A 133 -6.85 8.63 5.87
C PHE A 133 -7.19 7.15 5.80
N THR A 134 -6.24 6.25 6.00
CA THR A 134 -6.51 4.82 6.03
C THR A 134 -7.45 4.49 7.20
N PRO A 135 -8.50 3.68 6.97
CA PRO A 135 -9.38 3.27 8.06
C PRO A 135 -8.61 2.60 9.20
N LYS A 136 -9.02 2.84 10.43
CA LYS A 136 -8.25 2.44 11.60
C LYS A 136 -8.18 0.93 11.82
N ASP A 137 -9.12 0.19 11.29
CA ASP A 137 -9.12 -1.27 11.37
C ASP A 137 -8.29 -1.93 10.28
N VAL A 138 -7.74 -1.16 9.35
CA VAL A 138 -6.90 -1.66 8.25
C VAL A 138 -5.44 -1.62 8.67
N GLN A 139 -4.75 -2.75 8.54
CA GLN A 139 -3.32 -2.84 8.80
C GLN A 139 -2.53 -2.11 7.71
N ILE A 140 -1.46 -1.44 8.10
CA ILE A 140 -0.54 -0.81 7.16
C ILE A 140 0.81 -1.56 7.21
N LEU A 141 1.28 -1.98 6.03
CA LEU A 141 2.62 -2.52 5.86
C LEU A 141 3.41 -1.57 4.96
N SER A 142 4.44 -0.95 5.49
CA SER A 142 5.29 -0.03 4.73
C SER A 142 6.64 -0.68 4.44
N LEU A 143 7.01 -0.70 3.16
CA LEU A 143 8.24 -1.33 2.68
C LEU A 143 9.11 -0.30 1.99
N SER A 144 10.37 -0.24 2.36
CA SER A 144 11.33 0.66 1.74
C SER A 144 12.69 0.00 1.62
N ALA A 145 13.34 0.17 0.48
CA ALA A 145 14.74 -0.17 0.36
C ALA A 145 15.55 0.86 1.13
N THR A 146 16.50 0.39 1.94
CA THR A 146 17.44 1.32 2.57
C THR A 146 18.50 1.70 1.53
N ILE A 147 18.64 3.01 1.34
CA ILE A 147 19.72 3.56 0.51
C ILE A 147 20.74 4.13 1.48
N GLY A 148 21.73 3.31 1.87
CA GLY A 148 22.75 3.72 2.83
C GLY A 148 22.15 4.08 4.19
N ASN A 149 22.79 5.02 4.90
CA ASN A 149 22.34 5.49 6.21
C ASN A 149 21.31 6.60 6.08
N ASN A 150 20.19 6.34 5.43
CA ASN A 150 19.19 7.38 5.24
C ASN A 150 18.32 7.53 6.48
N THR A 151 18.87 8.20 7.50
CA THR A 151 18.18 8.49 8.73
C THR A 151 16.97 9.42 8.52
N GLU A 152 17.04 10.31 7.52
CA GLU A 152 15.96 11.25 7.22
C GLU A 152 14.68 10.53 6.81
N ILE A 153 14.77 9.53 5.93
CA ILE A 153 13.60 8.76 5.52
C ILE A 153 13.03 7.98 6.70
N ASN A 154 13.89 7.35 7.50
CA ASN A 154 13.46 6.61 8.66
C ASN A 154 12.74 7.51 9.69
N ASP A 155 13.30 8.68 9.95
CA ASP A 155 12.69 9.64 10.88
C ASP A 155 11.36 10.16 10.34
N TRP A 156 11.27 10.43 9.04
CA TRP A 156 10.05 10.87 8.38
C TRP A 156 8.95 9.81 8.47
N ILE A 157 9.28 8.55 8.19
CA ILE A 157 8.32 7.45 8.26
C ILE A 157 7.80 7.30 9.69
N ALA A 158 8.68 7.31 10.68
CA ALA A 158 8.30 7.20 12.09
C ALA A 158 7.40 8.35 12.53
N SER A 159 7.73 9.57 12.14
CA SER A 159 6.94 10.76 12.45
C SER A 159 5.53 10.69 11.85
N THR A 160 5.44 10.27 10.59
CA THR A 160 4.15 10.18 9.90
C THR A 160 3.27 9.10 10.52
N LYS A 161 3.82 7.95 10.86
CA LYS A 161 3.05 6.89 11.50
C LYS A 161 2.54 7.32 12.87
N GLY A 162 3.32 8.08 13.63
CA GLY A 162 2.85 8.61 14.90
C GLY A 162 1.62 9.51 14.79
N ARG A 163 1.44 10.20 13.68
CA ARG A 163 0.29 11.07 13.43
C ARG A 163 -1.00 10.32 13.19
N ARG A 164 -0.95 9.05 12.89
CA ARG A 164 -2.15 8.24 12.70
C ARG A 164 -2.88 7.95 14.01
N GLY A 165 -2.20 8.13 15.14
CA GLY A 165 -2.81 7.94 16.45
C GLY A 165 -3.00 6.48 16.84
N SER A 166 -2.19 5.61 16.31
CA SER A 166 -2.24 4.19 16.64
C SER A 166 -1.25 3.83 17.74
#